data_d258c84b9ca375a9d2715d1d4509e0d7
#
_entry.id   d258c84b9ca375a9d2715d1d4509e0d7
#
_cell.length_a   1.000
_cell.length_b   1.000
_cell.length_c   1.000
_cell.angle_alpha   90.00
_cell.angle_beta   90.00
_cell.angle_gamma   90.00
#
_symmetry.space_group_name_H-M   'P 1'
#
loop_
_entity.id
_entity.type
_entity.pdbx_description
1 polymer ?
#
loop_
_entity_poly.entity_id
_entity_poly.type
_entity_poly.pdbx_seq_one_letter_code
_entity_poly.pdbx_strand_id
1 'polypeptide(L)'
;DYSSASAIYMQTRKPLFKGEKKNNLNIGVKGGSFSTINPSLLWEHRFNERISSSISTEYMYTSGRYKFTYAKKDGYDTTAVRQNGDVRMLRLENAFFGKIPKGEWKAKAYLYNSERGYPGAAVREEPGKFRHQDRQWDTNLFVQGSFQNYFKPWYSLLANGKYAYDYLHYLSDPRLDVTTMYVDNYYRQQEIYASAAHLFTIYPWWSMSLSNDFQCITGRSHRFCLSNP
;
A
#
# COMPACT_ATOMS: atom_id res chain seq x y z
N ASP A 1 16.21 -2.40 -20.53
CA ASP A 1 15.58 -3.64 -21.01
C ASP A 1 15.21 -4.49 -19.80
N TYR A 2 13.94 -4.40 -19.41
CA TYR A 2 13.41 -5.29 -18.37
C TYR A 2 12.96 -6.57 -19.07
N SER A 3 13.75 -7.61 -18.99
CA SER A 3 13.43 -8.94 -19.50
C SER A 3 12.43 -9.64 -18.58
N SER A 4 11.18 -9.16 -18.54
CA SER A 4 10.09 -9.88 -17.89
C SER A 4 9.19 -10.52 -18.94
N ALA A 5 8.73 -11.74 -18.68
CA ALA A 5 7.81 -12.47 -19.56
C ALA A 5 6.41 -11.80 -19.64
N SER A 6 6.11 -10.88 -18.71
CA SER A 6 4.87 -10.10 -18.68
C SER A 6 5.08 -8.77 -17.96
N ALA A 7 4.32 -7.75 -18.36
CA ALA A 7 4.29 -6.44 -17.70
C ALA A 7 2.85 -6.08 -17.37
N ILE A 8 2.63 -5.58 -16.13
CA ILE A 8 1.35 -5.02 -15.70
C ILE A 8 1.47 -3.51 -15.79
N TYR A 9 0.70 -2.88 -16.65
CA TYR A 9 0.62 -1.43 -16.77
C TYR A 9 -0.57 -0.90 -15.99
N MET A 10 -0.30 -0.11 -14.94
CA MET A 10 -1.33 0.51 -14.09
C MET A 10 -1.36 2.01 -14.29
N GLN A 11 -2.55 2.55 -14.55
CA GLN A 11 -2.76 3.98 -14.74
C GLN A 11 -3.77 4.51 -13.72
N THR A 12 -3.43 5.63 -13.06
CA THR A 12 -4.37 6.31 -12.16
C THR A 12 -5.54 6.88 -12.96
N ARG A 13 -6.75 6.56 -12.55
CA ARG A 13 -7.98 7.06 -13.16
C ARG A 13 -8.07 8.58 -12.92
N LYS A 14 -8.30 9.34 -13.99
CA LYS A 14 -8.63 10.77 -13.90
C LYS A 14 -10.11 10.94 -13.54
N PRO A 15 -10.45 11.91 -12.64
CA PRO A 15 -11.84 12.28 -12.38
C PRO A 15 -12.57 12.71 -13.65
N LEU A 16 -13.81 12.25 -13.80
CA LEU A 16 -14.69 12.63 -14.89
C LEU A 16 -15.90 13.39 -14.32
N PHE A 17 -16.11 14.60 -14.78
CA PHE A 17 -17.21 15.46 -14.35
C PHE A 17 -18.21 15.64 -15.50
N LYS A 18 -19.50 15.45 -15.21
CA LYS A 18 -20.58 15.65 -16.19
C LYS A 18 -21.12 17.09 -16.07
N GLY A 19 -21.08 17.83 -17.18
CA GLY A 19 -21.58 19.20 -17.24
C GLY A 19 -20.87 20.14 -16.27
N GLU A 20 -21.66 20.95 -15.57
CA GLU A 20 -21.16 21.95 -14.61
C GLU A 20 -20.84 21.40 -13.20
N LYS A 21 -21.06 20.11 -12.97
CA LYS A 21 -20.76 19.50 -11.67
C LYS A 21 -19.28 19.63 -11.34
N LYS A 22 -18.99 20.16 -10.15
CA LYS A 22 -17.63 20.33 -9.63
C LYS A 22 -17.22 19.26 -8.63
N ASN A 23 -18.19 18.49 -8.12
CA ASN A 23 -17.93 17.48 -7.09
C ASN A 23 -18.58 16.16 -7.48
N ASN A 24 -17.85 15.07 -7.27
CA ASN A 24 -18.39 13.71 -7.22
C ASN A 24 -18.03 13.14 -5.85
N LEU A 25 -19.02 12.61 -5.16
CA LEU A 25 -18.85 11.99 -3.85
C LEU A 25 -19.39 10.57 -3.91
N ASN A 26 -18.58 9.61 -3.47
CA ASN A 26 -18.96 8.22 -3.32
C ASN A 26 -18.58 7.76 -1.92
N ILE A 27 -19.58 7.32 -1.15
CA ILE A 27 -19.41 6.81 0.20
C ILE A 27 -19.87 5.37 0.20
N GLY A 28 -19.06 4.47 0.73
CA GLY A 28 -19.37 3.06 0.85
C GLY A 28 -19.12 2.56 2.26
N VAL A 29 -19.94 1.65 2.72
CA VAL A 29 -19.69 0.89 3.96
C VAL A 29 -19.94 -0.57 3.66
N LYS A 30 -18.96 -1.41 3.98
CA LYS A 30 -19.07 -2.87 3.89
C LYS A 30 -19.00 -3.44 5.31
N GLY A 31 -19.89 -4.35 5.61
CA GLY A 31 -19.89 -5.14 6.84
C GLY A 31 -19.74 -6.63 6.51
N GLY A 32 -19.18 -7.39 7.41
CA GLY A 32 -18.95 -8.82 7.19
C GLY A 32 -18.79 -9.62 8.47
N SER A 33 -18.52 -10.90 8.31
CA SER A 33 -18.23 -11.80 9.42
C SER A 33 -17.04 -11.31 10.24
N PHE A 34 -16.91 -11.80 11.45
CA PHE A 34 -15.83 -11.49 12.38
C PHE A 34 -15.75 -10.01 12.79
N SER A 35 -16.92 -9.36 12.93
CA SER A 35 -17.06 -7.93 13.24
C SER A 35 -16.33 -7.04 12.22
N THR A 36 -16.34 -7.43 10.95
CA THR A 36 -15.70 -6.65 9.89
C THR A 36 -16.53 -5.42 9.58
N ILE A 37 -15.86 -4.26 9.57
CA ILE A 37 -16.39 -2.99 9.08
C ILE A 37 -15.35 -2.33 8.16
N ASN A 38 -15.82 -1.86 7.00
CA ASN A 38 -14.93 -1.25 6.01
C ASN A 38 -15.62 -0.05 5.35
N PRO A 39 -15.60 1.13 6.00
CA PRO A 39 -16.04 2.37 5.39
C PRO A 39 -15.01 2.86 4.36
N SER A 40 -15.52 3.46 3.29
CA SER A 40 -14.73 4.07 2.22
C SER A 40 -15.35 5.36 1.73
N LEU A 41 -14.50 6.30 1.31
CA LEU A 41 -14.87 7.58 0.76
C LEU A 41 -14.03 7.84 -0.49
N LEU A 42 -14.67 8.26 -1.56
CA LEU A 42 -14.04 8.85 -2.73
C LEU A 42 -14.68 10.20 -2.98
N TRP A 43 -13.89 11.26 -2.88
CA TRP A 43 -14.30 12.62 -3.20
C TRP A 43 -13.43 13.17 -4.32
N GLU A 44 -14.06 13.52 -5.43
CA GLU A 44 -13.41 14.13 -6.58
C GLU A 44 -13.90 15.58 -6.68
N HIS A 45 -12.97 16.51 -6.84
CA HIS A 45 -13.26 17.94 -6.95
C HIS A 45 -12.59 18.56 -8.17
N ARG A 46 -13.36 19.37 -8.91
CA ARG A 46 -12.87 20.18 -10.02
C ARG A 46 -12.73 21.63 -9.57
N PHE A 47 -11.51 22.08 -9.36
CA PHE A 47 -11.22 23.49 -9.00
C PHE A 47 -11.55 24.42 -10.15
N ASN A 48 -11.12 24.05 -11.35
CA ASN A 48 -11.38 24.76 -12.60
C ASN A 48 -11.29 23.78 -13.78
N GLU A 49 -11.34 24.28 -15.01
CA GLU A 49 -11.26 23.44 -16.22
C GLU A 49 -9.93 22.72 -16.40
N ARG A 50 -8.88 23.20 -15.73
CA ARG A 50 -7.52 22.69 -15.87
C ARG A 50 -7.07 21.85 -14.69
N ILE A 51 -7.64 22.05 -13.49
CA ILE A 51 -7.17 21.41 -12.26
C ILE A 51 -8.31 20.66 -11.58
N SER A 52 -8.08 19.40 -11.29
CA SER A 52 -8.96 18.57 -10.48
C SER A 52 -8.18 17.76 -9.46
N SER A 53 -8.85 17.34 -8.41
CA SER A 53 -8.30 16.45 -7.38
C SER A 53 -9.21 15.26 -7.12
N SER A 54 -8.62 14.23 -6.55
CA SER A 54 -9.30 13.04 -6.06
C SER A 54 -8.74 12.67 -4.70
N ILE A 55 -9.60 12.53 -3.70
CA ILE A 55 -9.26 12.03 -2.37
C ILE A 55 -9.99 10.72 -2.18
N SER A 56 -9.24 9.66 -1.89
CA SER A 56 -9.79 8.35 -1.57
C SER A 56 -9.29 7.93 -0.20
N THR A 57 -10.20 7.52 0.66
CA THR A 57 -9.86 6.97 1.97
C THR A 57 -10.64 5.69 2.22
N GLU A 58 -10.00 4.77 2.90
CA GLU A 58 -10.59 3.50 3.29
C GLU A 58 -10.05 3.11 4.65
N TYR A 59 -10.95 2.73 5.54
CA TYR A 59 -10.60 2.14 6.81
C TYR A 59 -11.17 0.73 6.86
N MET A 60 -10.44 -0.20 7.41
CA MET A 60 -10.92 -1.56 7.66
C MET A 60 -10.58 -1.98 9.08
N TYR A 61 -11.56 -2.56 9.73
CA TYR A 61 -11.39 -3.26 10.99
C TYR A 61 -12.05 -4.63 10.91
N THR A 62 -11.38 -5.64 11.44
CA THR A 62 -11.97 -6.95 11.72
C THR A 62 -11.39 -7.51 13.02
N SER A 63 -12.21 -8.18 13.79
CA SER A 63 -11.75 -8.86 15.01
C SER A 63 -10.98 -10.16 14.70
N GLY A 64 -11.18 -10.73 13.52
CA GLY A 64 -10.59 -12.01 13.12
C GLY A 64 -10.96 -13.19 14.02
N ARG A 65 -11.98 -13.04 14.87
CA ARG A 65 -12.39 -14.09 15.82
C ARG A 65 -13.36 -15.04 15.14
N TYR A 66 -12.99 -16.30 15.05
CA TYR A 66 -13.86 -17.37 14.57
C TYR A 66 -13.71 -18.63 15.40
N LYS A 67 -14.78 -19.42 15.45
CA LYS A 67 -14.77 -20.73 16.09
C LYS A 67 -14.12 -21.75 15.16
N PHE A 68 -13.29 -22.60 15.69
CA PHE A 68 -12.72 -23.75 15.00
C PHE A 68 -12.76 -24.97 15.90
N THR A 69 -12.86 -26.15 15.28
CA THR A 69 -12.90 -27.42 15.97
C THR A 69 -11.61 -28.18 15.66
N TYR A 70 -11.02 -28.75 16.69
CA TYR A 70 -9.87 -29.64 16.54
C TYR A 70 -10.10 -30.93 17.32
N ALA A 71 -9.61 -32.04 16.75
CA ALA A 71 -9.70 -33.35 17.37
C ALA A 71 -8.70 -33.47 18.52
N LYS A 72 -9.14 -33.97 19.66
CA LYS A 72 -8.25 -34.37 20.76
C LYS A 72 -7.77 -35.80 20.57
N LYS A 73 -6.61 -36.12 21.13
CA LYS A 73 -6.07 -37.49 21.16
C LYS A 73 -7.03 -38.49 21.81
N ASP A 74 -7.91 -38.00 22.70
CA ASP A 74 -8.89 -38.83 23.41
C ASP A 74 -10.20 -39.03 22.63
N GLY A 75 -10.25 -38.67 21.33
CA GLY A 75 -11.39 -38.91 20.46
C GLY A 75 -12.54 -37.93 20.56
N TYR A 76 -12.43 -36.87 21.40
CA TYR A 76 -13.44 -35.83 21.52
C TYR A 76 -13.01 -34.56 20.80
N ASP A 77 -13.89 -34.03 19.97
CA ASP A 77 -13.69 -32.74 19.33
C ASP A 77 -13.82 -31.61 20.34
N THR A 78 -12.98 -30.62 20.20
CA THR A 78 -13.03 -29.42 21.03
C THR A 78 -13.17 -28.20 20.15
N THR A 79 -14.11 -27.34 20.52
CA THR A 79 -14.30 -26.03 19.86
C THR A 79 -13.57 -24.95 20.63
N ALA A 80 -12.77 -24.18 19.93
CA ALA A 80 -12.06 -23.00 20.45
C ALA A 80 -12.37 -21.77 19.61
N VAL A 81 -12.08 -20.59 20.14
CA VAL A 81 -12.21 -19.32 19.42
C VAL A 81 -10.80 -18.83 19.05
N ARG A 82 -10.58 -18.59 17.78
CA ARG A 82 -9.34 -18.02 17.29
C ARG A 82 -9.12 -16.63 17.90
N GLN A 83 -7.93 -16.41 18.42
CA GLN A 83 -7.50 -15.14 19.00
C GLN A 83 -6.40 -14.53 18.14
N ASN A 84 -6.14 -13.22 18.33
CA ASN A 84 -5.03 -12.51 17.69
C ASN A 84 -5.06 -12.59 16.13
N GLY A 85 -6.26 -12.51 15.54
CA GLY A 85 -6.45 -12.44 14.10
C GLY A 85 -7.01 -11.10 13.65
N ASP A 86 -7.01 -10.12 14.54
CA ASP A 86 -7.52 -8.78 14.27
C ASP A 86 -6.66 -8.03 13.26
N VAL A 87 -7.33 -7.22 12.46
CA VAL A 87 -6.69 -6.33 11.48
C VAL A 87 -7.30 -4.95 11.60
N ARG A 88 -6.46 -3.94 11.63
CA ARG A 88 -6.82 -2.52 11.45
C ARG A 88 -6.01 -1.98 10.29
N MET A 89 -6.66 -1.29 9.39
CA MET A 89 -6.02 -0.72 8.21
C MET A 89 -6.60 0.65 7.90
N LEU A 90 -5.74 1.59 7.60
CA LEU A 90 -6.09 2.89 7.04
C LEU A 90 -5.35 3.10 5.73
N ARG A 91 -6.07 3.48 4.68
CA ARG A 91 -5.54 3.89 3.40
C ARG A 91 -6.01 5.30 3.07
N LEU A 92 -5.08 6.16 2.74
CA LEU A 92 -5.35 7.51 2.27
C LEU A 92 -4.65 7.70 0.93
N GLU A 93 -5.33 8.26 -0.02
CA GLU A 93 -4.80 8.59 -1.33
C GLU A 93 -5.30 9.98 -1.73
N ASN A 94 -4.40 10.84 -2.15
CA ASN A 94 -4.73 12.12 -2.72
C ASN A 94 -4.02 12.28 -4.06
N ALA A 95 -4.75 12.62 -5.10
CA ALA A 95 -4.22 12.83 -6.43
C ALA A 95 -4.69 14.16 -6.99
N PHE A 96 -3.78 14.89 -7.61
CA PHE A 96 -4.02 16.11 -8.36
C PHE A 96 -3.71 15.88 -9.84
N PHE A 97 -4.55 16.46 -10.68
CA PHE A 97 -4.42 16.37 -12.13
C PHE A 97 -4.50 17.79 -12.70
N GLY A 98 -3.51 18.16 -13.46
CA GLY A 98 -3.45 19.46 -14.10
C GLY A 98 -3.26 19.35 -15.60
N LYS A 99 -3.96 20.23 -16.35
CA LYS A 99 -3.78 20.42 -17.78
C LYS A 99 -3.04 21.72 -18.02
N ILE A 100 -2.05 21.69 -18.87
CA ILE A 100 -1.34 22.86 -19.39
C ILE A 100 -1.58 22.95 -20.91
N PRO A 101 -1.34 24.06 -21.55
CA PRO A 101 -1.72 24.26 -22.96
C PRO A 101 -1.23 23.17 -23.92
N LYS A 102 -0.08 22.58 -23.65
CA LYS A 102 0.52 21.55 -24.50
C LYS A 102 0.93 20.29 -23.71
N GLY A 103 0.23 20.00 -22.61
CA GLY A 103 0.60 18.86 -21.80
C GLY A 103 -0.28 18.67 -20.57
N GLU A 104 0.22 17.85 -19.66
CA GLU A 104 -0.45 17.55 -18.41
C GLU A 104 0.56 17.22 -17.32
N TRP A 105 0.13 17.38 -16.09
CA TRP A 105 0.86 16.90 -14.93
C TRP A 105 -0.07 16.17 -13.97
N LYS A 106 0.52 15.29 -13.19
CA LYS A 106 -0.17 14.54 -12.13
C LYS A 106 0.73 14.52 -10.92
N ALA A 107 0.13 14.64 -9.74
CA ALA A 107 0.80 14.44 -8.47
C ALA A 107 -0.07 13.54 -7.61
N LYS A 108 0.53 12.59 -6.92
CA LYS A 108 -0.17 11.64 -6.07
C LYS A 108 0.58 11.43 -4.77
N ALA A 109 -0.13 11.49 -3.66
CA ALA A 109 0.34 11.06 -2.36
C ALA A 109 -0.49 9.86 -1.89
N TYR A 110 0.17 8.92 -1.26
CA TYR A 110 -0.43 7.70 -0.75
C TYR A 110 0.12 7.38 0.62
N LEU A 111 -0.76 7.02 1.54
CA LEU A 111 -0.44 6.50 2.85
C LEU A 111 -1.24 5.23 3.10
N TYR A 112 -0.54 4.20 3.49
CA TYR A 112 -1.11 2.98 4.04
C TYR A 112 -0.52 2.75 5.42
N ASN A 113 -1.39 2.46 6.38
CA ASN A 113 -0.98 2.06 7.72
C ASN A 113 -1.83 0.87 8.14
N SER A 114 -1.21 -0.16 8.66
CA SER A 114 -1.93 -1.31 9.19
C SER A 114 -1.28 -1.88 10.44
N GLU A 115 -2.12 -2.44 11.27
CA GLU A 115 -1.76 -3.29 12.39
C GLU A 115 -2.53 -4.60 12.26
N ARG A 116 -1.83 -5.71 12.41
CA ARG A 116 -2.46 -7.04 12.36
C ARG A 116 -1.86 -7.99 13.36
N GLY A 117 -2.71 -8.83 13.94
CA GLY A 117 -2.30 -9.98 14.71
C GLY A 117 -2.10 -11.19 13.82
N TYR A 118 -1.17 -12.03 14.19
CA TYR A 118 -0.96 -13.35 13.57
C TYR A 118 -1.40 -14.42 14.57
N PRO A 119 -2.56 -15.06 14.34
CA PRO A 119 -2.98 -16.16 15.16
C PRO A 119 -2.05 -17.35 14.91
N GLY A 120 -1.40 -17.88 15.91
CA GLY A 120 -0.54 -19.05 15.80
C GLY A 120 -1.17 -20.26 15.12
N ALA A 121 -0.58 -21.44 15.22
CA ALA A 121 -1.15 -22.67 14.66
C ALA A 121 -2.53 -23.00 15.29
N ALA A 122 -3.42 -23.65 14.52
CA ALA A 122 -4.72 -24.12 15.01
C ALA A 122 -4.54 -25.44 15.79
N VAL A 123 -3.69 -25.41 16.83
CA VAL A 123 -3.43 -26.53 17.74
C VAL A 123 -3.98 -26.21 19.11
N ARG A 124 -4.16 -27.24 19.93
CA ARG A 124 -4.56 -27.08 21.32
C ARG A 124 -3.58 -26.15 22.02
N GLU A 125 -4.08 -25.04 22.54
CA GLU A 125 -3.34 -24.24 23.51
C GLU A 125 -3.25 -25.05 24.82
N GLU A 126 -2.07 -25.46 25.19
CA GLU A 126 -1.86 -25.96 26.55
C GLU A 126 -1.95 -24.79 27.54
N PRO A 127 -2.77 -24.87 28.57
CA PRO A 127 -2.84 -23.81 29.57
C PRO A 127 -1.44 -23.49 30.10
N GLY A 128 -1.00 -22.26 29.87
CA GLY A 128 0.28 -21.73 30.32
C GLY A 128 1.47 -21.84 29.35
N LYS A 129 1.34 -22.50 28.19
CA LYS A 129 2.52 -22.74 27.32
C LYS A 129 2.64 -21.95 26.05
N PHE A 130 1.57 -21.47 25.40
CA PHE A 130 1.67 -20.69 24.15
C PHE A 130 0.49 -19.75 24.01
N ARG A 131 0.71 -18.46 24.20
CA ARG A 131 -0.16 -17.42 23.66
C ARG A 131 0.57 -16.76 22.51
N HIS A 132 0.18 -17.06 21.29
CA HIS A 132 0.68 -16.36 20.13
C HIS A 132 0.18 -14.90 20.17
N GLN A 133 1.10 -13.99 20.43
CA GLN A 133 0.87 -12.54 20.41
C GLN A 133 1.71 -11.89 19.32
N ASP A 134 1.93 -12.61 18.23
CA ASP A 134 2.66 -12.08 17.09
C ASP A 134 1.86 -10.96 16.45
N ARG A 135 2.51 -9.83 16.27
CA ARG A 135 1.89 -8.64 15.67
C ARG A 135 2.80 -8.04 14.61
N GLN A 136 2.16 -7.42 13.64
CA GLN A 136 2.87 -6.67 12.61
C GLN A 136 2.22 -5.32 12.40
N TRP A 137 3.06 -4.33 12.25
CA TRP A 137 2.71 -2.98 11.85
C TRP A 137 3.39 -2.66 10.53
N ASP A 138 2.61 -2.16 9.58
CA ASP A 138 3.11 -1.72 8.28
C ASP A 138 2.76 -0.25 8.08
N THR A 139 3.71 0.52 7.57
CA THR A 139 3.47 1.86 7.07
C THR A 139 4.14 2.02 5.71
N ASN A 140 3.34 2.33 4.69
CA ASN A 140 3.83 2.63 3.35
C ASN A 140 3.38 4.05 2.99
N LEU A 141 4.31 4.89 2.64
CA LEU A 141 4.07 6.24 2.18
C LEU A 141 4.78 6.44 0.85
N PHE A 142 4.10 7.01 -0.13
CA PHE A 142 4.79 7.51 -1.31
C PHE A 142 4.18 8.80 -1.82
N VAL A 143 5.01 9.61 -2.43
CA VAL A 143 4.63 10.75 -3.24
C VAL A 143 5.25 10.56 -4.61
N GLN A 144 4.43 10.72 -5.64
CA GLN A 144 4.88 10.61 -7.03
C GLN A 144 4.30 11.73 -7.88
N GLY A 145 5.06 12.13 -8.87
CA GLY A 145 4.65 13.11 -9.86
C GLY A 145 4.99 12.65 -11.27
N SER A 146 4.17 13.06 -12.21
CA SER A 146 4.48 12.94 -13.65
C SER A 146 4.16 14.24 -14.36
N PHE A 147 4.98 14.58 -15.29
CA PHE A 147 4.86 15.78 -16.12
C PHE A 147 5.12 15.41 -17.56
N GLN A 148 4.21 15.81 -18.44
CA GLN A 148 4.36 15.65 -19.88
C GLN A 148 4.03 16.96 -20.55
N ASN A 149 4.92 17.45 -21.43
CA ASN A 149 4.68 18.66 -22.21
C ASN A 149 5.31 18.59 -23.60
N TYR A 150 4.58 19.08 -24.58
CA TYR A 150 5.02 19.28 -25.96
C TYR A 150 5.52 20.72 -26.11
N PHE A 151 6.81 20.96 -25.87
CA PHE A 151 7.41 22.29 -25.93
C PHE A 151 7.44 22.83 -27.36
N LYS A 152 7.69 21.94 -28.33
CA LYS A 152 7.74 22.23 -29.74
C LYS A 152 7.05 21.11 -30.54
N PRO A 153 6.64 21.32 -31.78
CA PRO A 153 6.09 20.25 -32.62
C PRO A 153 7.03 19.04 -32.77
N TRP A 154 8.32 19.28 -32.66
CA TRP A 154 9.36 18.26 -32.78
C TRP A 154 9.97 17.79 -31.44
N TYR A 155 9.56 18.39 -30.31
CA TYR A 155 10.14 18.06 -29.01
C TYR A 155 9.11 17.99 -27.89
N SER A 156 9.09 16.85 -27.20
CA SER A 156 8.33 16.66 -25.96
C SER A 156 9.17 16.03 -24.87
N LEU A 157 8.80 16.34 -23.63
CA LEU A 157 9.42 15.84 -22.42
C LEU A 157 8.38 15.09 -21.60
N LEU A 158 8.74 13.88 -21.16
CA LEU A 158 8.06 13.13 -20.12
C LEU A 158 9.00 12.99 -18.93
N ALA A 159 8.62 13.53 -17.77
CA ALA A 159 9.38 13.43 -16.54
C ALA A 159 8.55 12.78 -15.44
N ASN A 160 9.15 11.89 -14.66
CA ASN A 160 8.52 11.27 -13.51
C ASN A 160 9.45 11.37 -12.30
N GLY A 161 8.84 11.45 -11.12
CA GLY A 161 9.54 11.40 -9.85
C GLY A 161 8.73 10.65 -8.83
N LYS A 162 9.39 9.91 -7.95
CA LYS A 162 8.77 9.18 -6.83
C LYS A 162 9.69 9.23 -5.63
N TYR A 163 9.11 9.47 -4.47
CA TYR A 163 9.69 9.17 -3.18
C TYR A 163 8.81 8.16 -2.48
N ALA A 164 9.39 7.11 -1.94
CA ALA A 164 8.67 6.12 -1.14
C ALA A 164 9.40 5.87 0.19
N TYR A 165 8.60 5.62 1.22
CA TYR A 165 9.03 5.20 2.54
C TYR A 165 8.21 4.01 2.98
N ASP A 166 8.89 2.91 3.30
CA ASP A 166 8.30 1.69 3.80
C ASP A 166 8.85 1.38 5.19
N TYR A 167 7.95 1.08 6.11
CA TYR A 167 8.25 0.64 7.46
C TYR A 167 7.47 -0.62 7.78
N LEU A 168 8.17 -1.61 8.31
CA LEU A 168 7.60 -2.83 8.85
C LEU A 168 8.19 -3.11 10.21
N HIS A 169 7.34 -3.37 11.17
CA HIS A 169 7.71 -3.85 12.49
C HIS A 169 7.00 -5.18 12.74
N TYR A 170 7.74 -6.22 13.02
CA TYR A 170 7.23 -7.53 13.40
C TYR A 170 7.71 -7.88 14.80
N LEU A 171 6.75 -8.17 15.67
CA LEU A 171 6.96 -8.56 17.06
C LEU A 171 6.38 -9.95 17.28
N SER A 172 7.20 -10.87 17.78
CA SER A 172 6.74 -12.14 18.38
C SER A 172 7.13 -12.14 19.84
N ASP A 173 6.13 -12.02 20.70
CA ASP A 173 6.32 -11.94 22.17
C ASP A 173 5.49 -13.02 22.87
N PRO A 174 5.99 -14.24 22.96
CA PRO A 174 5.35 -15.30 23.72
C PRO A 174 5.65 -15.16 25.23
N ARG A 175 5.04 -14.20 25.88
CA ARG A 175 5.31 -13.75 27.29
C ARG A 175 5.21 -14.81 28.38
N LEU A 176 4.99 -16.07 28.08
CA LEU A 176 4.64 -17.08 29.09
C LEU A 176 5.74 -18.07 29.46
N ASP A 177 6.85 -18.08 28.73
CA ASP A 177 7.97 -18.98 29.00
C ASP A 177 9.30 -18.29 28.69
N VAL A 178 10.19 -18.30 29.70
CA VAL A 178 11.55 -17.71 29.58
C VAL A 178 12.40 -18.45 28.53
N THR A 179 11.95 -19.63 28.10
CA THR A 179 12.63 -20.45 27.10
C THR A 179 12.18 -20.20 25.66
N THR A 180 11.20 -19.33 25.43
CA THR A 180 10.63 -19.10 24.11
C THR A 180 11.34 -17.96 23.37
N MET A 181 11.52 -18.14 22.08
CA MET A 181 12.17 -17.16 21.21
C MET A 181 11.35 -15.86 21.16
N TYR A 182 11.97 -14.76 21.55
CA TYR A 182 11.48 -13.41 21.35
C TYR A 182 12.05 -12.85 20.05
N VAL A 183 11.20 -12.31 19.20
CA VAL A 183 11.60 -11.71 17.93
C VAL A 183 11.05 -10.30 17.85
N ASP A 184 11.91 -9.33 17.65
CA ASP A 184 11.56 -7.92 17.44
C ASP A 184 12.35 -7.38 16.25
N ASN A 185 11.69 -7.30 15.10
CA ASN A 185 12.32 -6.96 13.84
C ASN A 185 11.73 -5.69 13.27
N TYR A 186 12.60 -4.75 12.92
CA TYR A 186 12.27 -3.50 12.25
C TYR A 186 12.94 -3.44 10.88
N TYR A 187 12.17 -3.05 9.87
CA TYR A 187 12.65 -2.80 8.52
C TYR A 187 12.20 -1.41 8.10
N ARG A 188 13.14 -0.62 7.59
CA ARG A 188 12.86 0.70 7.01
C ARG A 188 13.53 0.78 5.66
N GLN A 189 12.77 1.20 4.65
CA GLN A 189 13.30 1.40 3.32
C GLN A 189 12.84 2.76 2.81
N GLN A 190 13.72 3.42 2.11
CA GLN A 190 13.44 4.64 1.37
C GLN A 190 13.88 4.46 -0.08
N GLU A 191 13.08 4.96 -0.99
CA GLU A 191 13.35 4.92 -2.41
C GLU A 191 13.14 6.31 -3.00
N ILE A 192 14.11 6.78 -3.76
CA ILE A 192 13.99 7.94 -4.63
C ILE A 192 14.15 7.44 -6.05
N TYR A 193 13.18 7.76 -6.89
CA TYR A 193 13.19 7.48 -8.31
C TYR A 193 12.93 8.76 -9.09
N ALA A 194 13.68 8.98 -10.15
CA ALA A 194 13.47 10.05 -11.11
C ALA A 194 13.75 9.54 -12.52
N SER A 195 12.91 9.93 -13.47
CA SER A 195 13.13 9.63 -14.88
C SER A 195 12.81 10.82 -15.75
N ALA A 196 13.52 10.94 -16.87
CA ALA A 196 13.25 11.92 -17.91
C ALA A 196 13.42 11.26 -19.27
N ALA A 197 12.38 11.36 -20.10
CA ALA A 197 12.39 10.90 -21.49
C ALA A 197 12.16 12.10 -22.42
N HIS A 198 13.15 12.35 -23.26
CA HIS A 198 13.13 13.34 -24.31
C HIS A 198 12.74 12.67 -25.61
N LEU A 199 11.67 13.15 -26.26
CA LEU A 199 11.20 12.64 -27.53
C LEU A 199 11.38 13.72 -28.59
N PHE A 200 12.11 13.36 -29.64
CA PHE A 200 12.40 14.21 -30.77
C PHE A 200 11.77 13.62 -32.03
N THR A 201 10.95 14.37 -32.75
CA THR A 201 10.48 14.04 -34.08
C THR A 201 11.32 14.85 -35.07
N ILE A 202 12.35 14.23 -35.63
CA ILE A 202 13.32 14.89 -36.51
C ILE A 202 12.72 15.04 -37.92
N TYR A 203 12.05 13.98 -38.39
CA TYR A 203 11.28 13.96 -39.62
C TYR A 203 9.93 13.25 -39.40
N PRO A 204 8.92 13.45 -40.26
CA PRO A 204 7.63 12.76 -40.10
C PRO A 204 7.73 11.24 -40.04
N TRP A 205 8.79 10.67 -40.58
CA TRP A 205 9.07 9.23 -40.61
C TRP A 205 10.18 8.80 -39.67
N TRP A 206 10.83 9.73 -38.91
CA TRP A 206 11.91 9.40 -38.00
C TRP A 206 11.81 10.14 -36.67
N SER A 207 11.65 9.37 -35.60
CA SER A 207 11.62 9.86 -34.20
C SER A 207 12.73 9.20 -33.40
N MET A 208 13.30 9.94 -32.47
CA MET A 208 14.32 9.49 -31.53
C MET A 208 13.85 9.75 -30.11
N SER A 209 14.11 8.81 -29.20
CA SER A 209 13.90 8.99 -27.77
C SER A 209 15.21 8.82 -27.01
N LEU A 210 15.46 9.73 -26.07
CA LEU A 210 16.54 9.63 -25.10
C LEU A 210 15.94 9.62 -23.70
N SER A 211 16.15 8.55 -22.94
CA SER A 211 15.65 8.41 -21.59
C SER A 211 16.79 8.20 -20.59
N ASN A 212 16.64 8.81 -19.42
CA ASN A 212 17.52 8.63 -18.28
C ASN A 212 16.66 8.26 -17.08
N ASP A 213 17.11 7.25 -16.34
CA ASP A 213 16.48 6.79 -15.11
C ASP A 213 17.50 6.84 -13.98
N PHE A 214 17.06 7.34 -12.84
CA PHE A 214 17.82 7.36 -11.60
C PHE A 214 17.01 6.69 -10.51
N GLN A 215 17.61 5.75 -9.81
CA GLN A 215 17.01 5.09 -8.65
C GLN A 215 18.02 4.99 -7.52
N CYS A 216 17.61 5.39 -6.33
CA CYS A 216 18.38 5.24 -5.10
C CYS A 216 17.49 4.58 -4.04
N ILE A 217 17.96 3.45 -3.52
CA ILE A 217 17.26 2.70 -2.48
C ILE A 217 18.16 2.63 -1.26
N THR A 218 17.65 3.04 -0.10
CA THR A 218 18.34 2.93 1.18
C THR A 218 17.49 2.11 2.13
N GLY A 219 18.05 1.04 2.67
CA GLY A 219 17.38 0.15 3.63
C GLY A 219 18.13 0.08 4.94
N ARG A 220 17.38 -0.02 6.04
CA ARG A 220 17.91 -0.33 7.37
C ARG A 220 17.04 -1.43 7.97
N SER A 221 17.69 -2.46 8.52
CA SER A 221 17.02 -3.50 9.28
C SER A 221 17.63 -3.61 10.67
N HIS A 222 16.79 -3.82 11.66
CA HIS A 222 17.18 -4.20 12.99
C HIS A 222 16.50 -5.52 13.32
N ARG A 223 17.27 -6.50 13.72
CA ARG A 223 16.77 -7.82 14.10
C ARG A 223 17.22 -8.11 15.51
N PHE A 224 16.27 -8.42 16.34
CA PHE A 224 16.51 -8.90 17.69
C PHE A 224 15.84 -10.26 17.86
N CYS A 225 16.61 -11.23 18.27
CA CYS A 225 16.15 -12.59 18.52
C CYS A 225 16.84 -13.10 19.78
N LEU A 226 16.09 -13.33 20.84
CA LEU A 226 16.57 -14.06 22.02
C LEU A 226 16.23 -15.53 21.81
N SER A 227 17.26 -16.35 21.58
CA SER A 227 17.17 -17.79 21.79
C SER A 227 17.85 -18.07 23.13
N ASN A 228 17.13 -18.62 24.07
CA ASN A 228 17.81 -19.21 25.22
C ASN A 228 18.57 -20.47 24.79
N PRO A 229 19.77 -20.69 25.30
CA PRO A 229 20.57 -21.86 25.04
C PRO A 229 19.92 -23.15 25.54
#